data_232fe80859bc698ef396fe21eb269296
#
_entry.id   232fe80859bc698ef396fe21eb269296
#
_cell.length_a   1.000
_cell.length_b   1.000
_cell.length_c   1.000
_cell.angle_alpha   90.00
_cell.angle_beta   90.00
_cell.angle_gamma   90.00
#
_symmetry.space_group_name_H-M   'P 1'
#
loop_
_entity.id
_entity.type
_entity.pdbx_description
1 polymer ?
#
loop_
_entity_poly.entity_id
_entity_poly.type
_entity_poly.pdbx_seq_one_letter_code
_entity_poly.pdbx_strand_id
1 'polypeptide(L)'
;MRLGFLGVGWIGRNRLEAVARSGVAEIVAIADPSRTEADAAGAAAPRARLYGRYEDLLRESLDGVVIATPSAMHAAQAIQALERGLAVFCQKPLGRTAAETRRVVAAARAADRLLGVDLSYRAVEGVRRMGEFCHSGRLGRLYTGDFVFHNAYGPDKDWFYDRRRSGGGCVMDLGIHLVDLALWFFGGPKVERVQSRLFAAGEPLPRHASVVEDYALAALHLEGGMVARIACSWRLSAGREAVIEASVYGTEGAVMLRNVNGSFYDFVAEHCVGTRRELLAEPPDAWGGRAIVEWATRVAAGAGFDPGADRLIATAEAIDAIYGRRSSARHPVLA
;
A
#
# COMPACT_ATOMS: atom_id res chain seq x y z
N MET A 1 -19.71 -11.93 -11.06
CA MET A 1 -18.55 -12.19 -10.19
C MET A 1 -18.98 -12.13 -8.75
N ARG A 2 -18.54 -13.08 -7.91
CA ARG A 2 -18.95 -13.29 -6.51
C ARG A 2 -17.77 -13.06 -5.57
N LEU A 3 -17.88 -12.11 -4.66
CA LEU A 3 -16.80 -11.75 -3.74
C LEU A 3 -17.16 -12.06 -2.28
N GLY A 4 -16.14 -12.50 -1.53
CA GLY A 4 -16.13 -12.60 -0.08
C GLY A 4 -15.26 -11.47 0.54
N PHE A 5 -15.68 -10.92 1.68
CA PHE A 5 -14.92 -9.92 2.42
C PHE A 5 -14.52 -10.47 3.78
N LEU A 6 -13.23 -10.44 4.09
CA LEU A 6 -12.63 -10.89 5.33
C LEU A 6 -12.01 -9.72 6.08
N GLY A 7 -12.56 -9.40 7.25
CA GLY A 7 -12.23 -8.20 8.00
C GLY A 7 -12.95 -6.98 7.44
N VAL A 8 -13.96 -6.50 8.16
CA VAL A 8 -14.81 -5.37 7.73
C VAL A 8 -14.85 -4.24 8.76
N GLY A 9 -13.74 -4.06 9.48
CA GLY A 9 -13.49 -2.83 10.21
C GLY A 9 -13.49 -1.63 9.26
N TRP A 10 -13.13 -0.43 9.73
CA TRP A 10 -13.26 0.82 8.97
C TRP A 10 -12.80 0.71 7.50
N ILE A 11 -11.59 0.21 7.24
CA ILE A 11 -11.04 0.16 5.86
C ILE A 11 -11.72 -0.94 5.02
N GLY A 12 -11.96 -2.13 5.60
CA GLY A 12 -12.62 -3.23 4.90
C GLY A 12 -14.05 -2.86 4.50
N ARG A 13 -14.81 -2.19 5.38
CA ARG A 13 -16.15 -1.67 5.09
C ARG A 13 -16.12 -0.61 4.00
N ASN A 14 -15.18 0.33 4.04
CA ASN A 14 -15.03 1.34 2.99
C ASN A 14 -14.81 0.69 1.61
N ARG A 15 -13.98 -0.36 1.54
CA ARG A 15 -13.75 -1.11 0.29
C ARG A 15 -14.96 -1.92 -0.15
N LEU A 16 -15.68 -2.50 0.79
CA LEU A 16 -16.94 -3.21 0.53
C LEU A 16 -17.99 -2.28 -0.07
N GLU A 17 -18.19 -1.11 0.53
CA GLU A 17 -19.12 -0.10 0.04
C GLU A 17 -18.77 0.41 -1.36
N ALA A 18 -17.47 0.56 -1.67
CA ALA A 18 -17.02 0.97 -2.99
C ALA A 18 -17.38 -0.09 -4.05
N VAL A 19 -17.18 -1.38 -3.76
CA VAL A 19 -17.60 -2.47 -4.64
C VAL A 19 -19.11 -2.53 -4.78
N ALA A 20 -19.86 -2.40 -3.68
CA ALA A 20 -21.33 -2.40 -3.70
C ALA A 20 -21.88 -1.27 -4.56
N ARG A 21 -21.37 -0.05 -4.41
CA ARG A 21 -21.77 1.12 -5.22
C ARG A 21 -21.43 0.97 -6.71
N SER A 22 -20.31 0.32 -7.04
CA SER A 22 -19.90 0.15 -8.43
C SER A 22 -20.72 -0.88 -9.20
N GLY A 23 -21.37 -1.81 -8.50
CA GLY A 23 -22.13 -2.90 -9.11
C GLY A 23 -21.27 -3.93 -9.87
N VAL A 24 -19.93 -3.84 -9.84
CA VAL A 24 -19.00 -4.72 -10.58
C VAL A 24 -19.04 -6.17 -10.09
N ALA A 25 -19.42 -6.39 -8.82
CA ALA A 25 -19.48 -7.70 -8.19
C ALA A 25 -20.63 -7.82 -7.22
N GLU A 26 -21.14 -9.03 -7.06
CA GLU A 26 -22.02 -9.42 -5.96
C GLU A 26 -21.19 -9.75 -4.73
N ILE A 27 -21.49 -9.11 -3.60
CA ILE A 27 -20.92 -9.44 -2.29
C ILE A 27 -21.79 -10.53 -1.67
N VAL A 28 -21.25 -11.75 -1.59
CA VAL A 28 -22.05 -12.92 -1.17
C VAL A 28 -21.72 -13.38 0.23
N ALA A 29 -20.55 -13.03 0.78
CA ALA A 29 -20.12 -13.42 2.11
C ALA A 29 -19.28 -12.35 2.78
N ILE A 30 -19.47 -12.18 4.08
CA ILE A 30 -18.69 -11.29 4.95
C ILE A 30 -18.26 -12.10 6.17
N ALA A 31 -16.97 -12.06 6.51
CA ALA A 31 -16.45 -12.68 7.73
C ALA A 31 -15.70 -11.67 8.58
N ASP A 32 -16.12 -11.52 9.82
CA ASP A 32 -15.45 -10.73 10.86
C ASP A 32 -15.75 -11.34 12.24
N PRO A 33 -14.76 -11.48 13.14
CA PRO A 33 -15.02 -11.97 14.49
C PRO A 33 -15.90 -11.01 15.31
N SER A 34 -15.95 -9.71 14.96
CA SER A 34 -16.85 -8.72 15.53
C SER A 34 -18.19 -8.75 14.83
N ARG A 35 -19.22 -9.23 15.53
CA ARG A 35 -20.59 -9.23 15.01
C ARG A 35 -21.06 -7.82 14.65
N THR A 36 -20.69 -6.82 15.44
CA THR A 36 -21.05 -5.41 15.21
C THR A 36 -20.47 -4.90 13.88
N GLU A 37 -19.21 -5.21 13.58
CA GLU A 37 -18.58 -4.81 12.30
C GLU A 37 -19.22 -5.56 11.12
N ALA A 38 -19.50 -6.85 11.28
CA ALA A 38 -20.15 -7.66 10.25
C ALA A 38 -21.57 -7.13 9.93
N ASP A 39 -22.38 -6.82 10.95
CA ASP A 39 -23.72 -6.27 10.77
C ASP A 39 -23.69 -4.89 10.11
N ALA A 40 -22.74 -4.01 10.51
CA ALA A 40 -22.56 -2.70 9.91
C ALA A 40 -22.17 -2.79 8.42
N ALA A 41 -21.30 -3.73 8.06
CA ALA A 41 -20.93 -3.97 6.66
C ALA A 41 -22.08 -4.61 5.88
N GLY A 42 -22.87 -5.50 6.51
CA GLY A 42 -24.03 -6.15 5.93
C GLY A 42 -25.10 -5.18 5.45
N ALA A 43 -25.20 -3.98 6.06
CA ALA A 43 -26.11 -2.93 5.60
C ALA A 43 -25.87 -2.49 4.14
N ALA A 44 -24.63 -2.49 3.68
CA ALA A 44 -24.27 -2.19 2.28
C ALA A 44 -24.34 -3.42 1.36
N ALA A 45 -24.47 -4.63 1.91
CA ALA A 45 -24.57 -5.89 1.18
C ALA A 45 -25.62 -6.81 1.81
N PRO A 46 -26.93 -6.47 1.76
CA PRO A 46 -27.98 -7.14 2.54
C PRO A 46 -28.25 -8.59 2.14
N ARG A 47 -27.73 -9.05 1.00
CA ARG A 47 -27.81 -10.48 0.59
C ARG A 47 -26.60 -11.29 1.02
N ALA A 48 -25.55 -10.65 1.55
CA ALA A 48 -24.34 -11.35 1.98
C ALA A 48 -24.60 -12.19 3.24
N ARG A 49 -24.08 -13.41 3.27
CA ARG A 49 -24.06 -14.24 4.48
C ARG A 49 -22.97 -13.73 5.43
N LEU A 50 -23.29 -13.67 6.72
CA LEU A 50 -22.37 -13.18 7.74
C LEU A 50 -21.76 -14.35 8.51
N TYR A 51 -20.44 -14.36 8.61
CA TYR A 51 -19.64 -15.39 9.28
C TYR A 51 -18.73 -14.77 10.34
N GLY A 52 -18.45 -15.54 11.41
CA GLY A 52 -17.44 -15.17 12.40
C GLY A 52 -16.03 -15.67 12.05
N ARG A 53 -15.90 -16.57 11.08
CA ARG A 53 -14.66 -17.27 10.77
C ARG A 53 -14.36 -17.29 9.28
N TYR A 54 -13.07 -17.21 8.96
CA TYR A 54 -12.59 -17.25 7.57
C TYR A 54 -12.90 -18.55 6.86
N GLU A 55 -12.75 -19.69 7.57
CA GLU A 55 -12.99 -21.02 7.02
C GLU A 55 -14.43 -21.18 6.53
N ASP A 56 -15.40 -20.55 7.19
CA ASP A 56 -16.80 -20.61 6.80
C ASP A 56 -17.07 -19.78 5.54
N LEU A 57 -16.44 -18.59 5.43
CA LEU A 57 -16.48 -17.78 4.21
C LEU A 57 -15.90 -18.54 3.01
N LEU A 58 -14.81 -19.27 3.20
CA LEU A 58 -14.16 -20.05 2.13
C LEU A 58 -14.96 -21.28 1.66
N ARG A 59 -16.09 -21.62 2.29
CA ARG A 59 -17.02 -22.65 1.82
C ARG A 59 -18.01 -22.12 0.79
N GLU A 60 -18.12 -20.81 0.66
CA GLU A 60 -18.96 -20.19 -0.36
C GLU A 60 -18.33 -20.34 -1.74
N SER A 61 -19.20 -20.36 -2.77
CA SER A 61 -18.74 -20.28 -4.16
C SER A 61 -18.33 -18.84 -4.47
N LEU A 62 -17.03 -18.58 -4.55
CA LEU A 62 -16.43 -17.26 -4.74
C LEU A 62 -15.52 -17.23 -5.97
N ASP A 63 -15.41 -16.08 -6.59
CA ASP A 63 -14.40 -15.77 -7.62
C ASP A 63 -13.18 -15.06 -7.01
N GLY A 64 -13.37 -14.39 -5.89
CA GLY A 64 -12.29 -13.69 -5.19
C GLY A 64 -12.61 -13.31 -3.75
N VAL A 65 -11.57 -13.00 -3.00
CA VAL A 65 -11.63 -12.59 -1.58
C VAL A 65 -10.89 -11.27 -1.38
N VAL A 66 -11.54 -10.35 -0.65
CA VAL A 66 -10.96 -9.11 -0.15
C VAL A 66 -10.54 -9.32 1.31
N ILE A 67 -9.26 -9.07 1.62
CA ILE A 67 -8.68 -9.30 2.95
C ILE A 67 -8.29 -7.96 3.56
N ALA A 68 -8.88 -7.62 4.72
CA ALA A 68 -8.61 -6.39 5.47
C ALA A 68 -8.50 -6.67 6.99
N THR A 69 -7.89 -7.78 7.34
CA THR A 69 -7.56 -8.22 8.71
C THR A 69 -6.28 -7.53 9.22
N PRO A 70 -5.83 -7.76 10.47
CA PRO A 70 -4.51 -7.31 10.92
C PRO A 70 -3.36 -7.90 10.09
N SER A 71 -2.30 -7.11 9.87
CA SER A 71 -1.19 -7.40 8.93
C SER A 71 -0.54 -8.78 9.12
N ALA A 72 -0.48 -9.28 10.36
CA ALA A 72 0.09 -10.61 10.66
C ALA A 72 -0.66 -11.77 9.99
N MET A 73 -1.91 -11.56 9.62
CA MET A 73 -2.77 -12.60 9.04
C MET A 73 -2.78 -12.58 7.51
N HIS A 74 -2.42 -11.46 6.89
CA HIS A 74 -2.57 -11.23 5.46
C HIS A 74 -1.93 -12.32 4.60
N ALA A 75 -0.64 -12.62 4.82
CA ALA A 75 0.08 -13.56 3.97
C ALA A 75 -0.52 -14.97 4.03
N ALA A 76 -0.85 -15.47 5.22
CA ALA A 76 -1.43 -16.81 5.38
C ALA A 76 -2.82 -16.90 4.76
N GLN A 77 -3.66 -15.88 5.00
CA GLN A 77 -5.02 -15.83 4.47
C GLN A 77 -5.04 -15.68 2.94
N ALA A 78 -4.14 -14.83 2.39
CA ALA A 78 -4.00 -14.67 0.95
C ALA A 78 -3.56 -15.98 0.26
N ILE A 79 -2.54 -16.68 0.81
CA ILE A 79 -2.09 -17.96 0.28
C ILE A 79 -3.22 -18.98 0.32
N GLN A 80 -3.94 -19.08 1.43
CA GLN A 80 -5.06 -20.01 1.57
C GLN A 80 -6.19 -19.78 0.55
N ALA A 81 -6.49 -18.51 0.20
CA ALA A 81 -7.45 -18.17 -0.84
C ALA A 81 -6.94 -18.52 -2.24
N LEU A 82 -5.67 -18.16 -2.54
CA LEU A 82 -5.04 -18.45 -3.83
C LEU A 82 -4.95 -19.95 -4.12
N GLU A 83 -4.58 -20.77 -3.13
CA GLU A 83 -4.54 -22.23 -3.22
C GLU A 83 -5.92 -22.86 -3.52
N ARG A 84 -7.01 -22.14 -3.23
CA ARG A 84 -8.38 -22.50 -3.62
C ARG A 84 -8.80 -21.96 -5.00
N GLY A 85 -7.88 -21.33 -5.71
CA GLY A 85 -8.16 -20.74 -7.02
C GLY A 85 -8.94 -19.43 -6.97
N LEU A 86 -8.95 -18.72 -5.84
CA LEU A 86 -9.61 -17.43 -5.70
C LEU A 86 -8.66 -16.28 -6.02
N ALA A 87 -9.14 -15.26 -6.73
CA ALA A 87 -8.42 -13.99 -6.85
C ALA A 87 -8.39 -13.29 -5.49
N VAL A 88 -7.31 -12.54 -5.21
CA VAL A 88 -7.12 -11.88 -3.90
C VAL A 88 -6.89 -10.39 -4.07
N PHE A 89 -7.64 -9.58 -3.29
CA PHE A 89 -7.31 -8.19 -3.00
C PHE A 89 -7.00 -8.06 -1.52
N CYS A 90 -5.78 -7.66 -1.18
CA CYS A 90 -5.33 -7.61 0.20
C CYS A 90 -5.00 -6.18 0.63
N GLN A 91 -5.35 -5.80 1.86
CA GLN A 91 -4.86 -4.57 2.46
C GLN A 91 -3.32 -4.60 2.57
N LYS A 92 -2.74 -3.41 2.49
CA LYS A 92 -1.31 -3.23 2.77
C LYS A 92 -1.03 -3.40 4.29
N PRO A 93 0.14 -3.89 4.65
CA PRO A 93 1.13 -4.57 3.81
C PRO A 93 0.64 -5.98 3.41
N LEU A 94 1.01 -6.46 2.24
CA LEU A 94 0.69 -7.84 1.81
C LEU A 94 1.32 -8.89 2.73
N GLY A 95 2.47 -8.57 3.28
CA GLY A 95 3.20 -9.34 4.29
C GLY A 95 4.02 -8.41 5.16
N ARG A 96 4.40 -8.85 6.37
CA ARG A 96 5.24 -8.09 7.31
C ARG A 96 6.71 -8.06 6.91
N THR A 97 7.10 -8.91 5.96
CA THR A 97 8.47 -9.05 5.44
C THR A 97 8.45 -9.35 3.94
N ALA A 98 9.57 -9.12 3.26
CA ALA A 98 9.74 -9.51 1.88
C ALA A 98 9.59 -11.03 1.68
N ALA A 99 9.99 -11.84 2.65
CA ALA A 99 9.80 -13.30 2.59
C ALA A 99 8.33 -13.71 2.59
N GLU A 100 7.50 -13.08 3.42
CA GLU A 100 6.04 -13.29 3.41
C GLU A 100 5.44 -12.85 2.07
N THR A 101 5.80 -11.65 1.59
CA THR A 101 5.32 -11.12 0.30
C THR A 101 5.69 -12.03 -0.88
N ARG A 102 6.93 -12.54 -0.94
CA ARG A 102 7.34 -13.48 -2.00
C ARG A 102 6.50 -14.75 -2.01
N ARG A 103 6.17 -15.30 -0.84
CA ARG A 103 5.32 -16.50 -0.77
C ARG A 103 3.92 -16.25 -1.32
N VAL A 104 3.33 -15.09 -1.01
CA VAL A 104 2.00 -14.73 -1.56
C VAL A 104 2.05 -14.55 -3.07
N VAL A 105 3.05 -13.81 -3.58
CA VAL A 105 3.21 -13.61 -5.03
C VAL A 105 3.46 -14.93 -5.75
N ALA A 106 4.26 -15.82 -5.18
CA ALA A 106 4.49 -17.16 -5.72
C ALA A 106 3.21 -18.01 -5.75
N ALA A 107 2.38 -17.95 -4.70
CA ALA A 107 1.09 -18.63 -4.66
C ALA A 107 0.12 -18.09 -5.72
N ALA A 108 0.07 -16.75 -5.91
CA ALA A 108 -0.76 -16.12 -6.94
C ALA A 108 -0.33 -16.54 -8.35
N ARG A 109 0.98 -16.59 -8.60
CA ARG A 109 1.55 -17.07 -9.87
C ARG A 109 1.22 -18.54 -10.12
N ALA A 110 1.40 -19.40 -9.11
CA ALA A 110 1.13 -20.83 -9.23
C ALA A 110 -0.36 -21.13 -9.47
N ALA A 111 -1.25 -20.36 -8.88
CA ALA A 111 -2.69 -20.48 -9.04
C ALA A 111 -3.23 -19.79 -10.32
N ASP A 112 -2.40 -19.03 -11.03
CA ASP A 112 -2.82 -18.13 -12.11
C ASP A 112 -4.02 -17.26 -11.72
N ARG A 113 -3.90 -16.54 -10.58
CA ARG A 113 -4.97 -15.68 -10.06
C ARG A 113 -4.48 -14.26 -9.84
N LEU A 114 -5.37 -13.30 -10.15
CA LEU A 114 -5.08 -11.88 -9.97
C LEU A 114 -4.89 -11.55 -8.50
N LEU A 115 -3.72 -11.00 -8.17
CA LEU A 115 -3.37 -10.47 -6.86
C LEU A 115 -3.35 -8.93 -6.91
N GLY A 116 -4.21 -8.30 -6.12
CA GLY A 116 -4.19 -6.86 -5.87
C GLY A 116 -3.78 -6.55 -4.44
N VAL A 117 -3.09 -5.42 -4.25
CA VAL A 117 -2.77 -4.87 -2.93
C VAL A 117 -3.25 -3.44 -2.85
N ASP A 118 -3.84 -3.06 -1.73
CA ASP A 118 -4.43 -1.73 -1.54
C ASP A 118 -3.36 -0.65 -1.29
N LEU A 119 -2.50 -0.46 -2.28
CA LEU A 119 -1.58 0.67 -2.37
C LEU A 119 -2.33 1.86 -2.99
N SER A 120 -3.40 2.27 -2.33
CA SER A 120 -4.47 3.12 -2.82
C SER A 120 -4.02 4.51 -3.30
N TYR A 121 -2.89 5.04 -2.81
CA TYR A 121 -2.37 6.33 -3.27
C TYR A 121 -2.02 6.35 -4.77
N ARG A 122 -1.74 5.21 -5.40
CA ARG A 122 -1.60 5.13 -6.86
C ARG A 122 -2.89 5.47 -7.61
N ALA A 123 -4.04 5.39 -6.95
CA ALA A 123 -5.34 5.68 -7.53
C ALA A 123 -5.75 7.17 -7.43
N VAL A 124 -4.99 7.99 -6.71
CA VAL A 124 -5.15 9.45 -6.66
C VAL A 124 -4.88 10.03 -8.05
N GLU A 125 -5.80 10.85 -8.58
CA GLU A 125 -5.67 11.41 -9.93
C GLU A 125 -4.37 12.20 -10.11
N GLY A 126 -3.99 13.02 -9.13
CA GLY A 126 -2.72 13.74 -9.15
C GLY A 126 -1.50 12.82 -9.25
N VAL A 127 -1.51 11.69 -8.55
CA VAL A 127 -0.45 10.68 -8.62
C VAL A 127 -0.39 10.03 -9.99
N ARG A 128 -1.54 9.71 -10.60
CA ARG A 128 -1.63 9.17 -11.97
C ARG A 128 -1.02 10.13 -12.99
N ARG A 129 -1.40 11.41 -12.93
CA ARG A 129 -0.85 12.46 -13.78
C ARG A 129 0.66 12.62 -13.61
N MET A 130 1.15 12.63 -12.38
CA MET A 130 2.59 12.65 -12.10
C MET A 130 3.31 11.45 -12.73
N GLY A 131 2.73 10.25 -12.63
CA GLY A 131 3.26 9.04 -13.26
C GLY A 131 3.40 9.16 -14.78
N GLU A 132 2.39 9.73 -15.45
CA GLU A 132 2.45 10.01 -16.89
C GLU A 132 3.66 10.90 -17.25
N PHE A 133 3.92 11.96 -16.47
CA PHE A 133 5.09 12.80 -16.65
C PHE A 133 6.40 12.07 -16.41
N CYS A 134 6.50 11.31 -15.32
CA CYS A 134 7.71 10.57 -14.98
C CYS A 134 8.09 9.54 -16.07
N HIS A 135 7.07 8.88 -16.66
CA HIS A 135 7.31 7.81 -17.63
C HIS A 135 7.37 8.28 -19.10
N SER A 136 6.97 9.53 -19.39
CA SER A 136 6.95 10.07 -20.76
C SER A 136 8.28 10.69 -21.21
N GLY A 137 9.25 10.84 -20.31
CA GLY A 137 10.49 11.56 -20.60
C GLY A 137 10.37 13.10 -20.57
N ARG A 138 9.18 13.66 -20.33
CA ARG A 138 8.93 15.11 -20.31
C ARG A 138 9.69 15.85 -19.20
N LEU A 139 10.14 15.16 -18.18
CA LEU A 139 10.97 15.72 -17.10
C LEU A 139 12.47 15.63 -17.39
N GLY A 140 12.87 15.12 -18.55
CA GLY A 140 14.26 14.77 -18.82
C GLY A 140 14.70 13.53 -18.03
N ARG A 141 15.98 13.47 -17.64
CA ARG A 141 16.50 12.39 -16.80
C ARG A 141 16.09 12.61 -15.33
N LEU A 142 15.32 11.70 -14.77
CA LEU A 142 14.99 11.72 -13.34
C LEU A 142 16.26 11.45 -12.49
N TYR A 143 16.45 12.17 -11.39
CA TYR A 143 17.62 12.00 -10.54
C TYR A 143 17.33 11.97 -9.04
N THR A 144 16.25 12.57 -8.55
CA THR A 144 15.89 12.53 -7.14
C THR A 144 14.39 12.74 -6.92
N GLY A 145 13.91 12.38 -5.72
CA GLY A 145 12.55 12.66 -5.27
C GLY A 145 12.43 12.68 -3.75
N ASP A 146 11.44 13.42 -3.27
CA ASP A 146 11.11 13.58 -1.87
C ASP A 146 9.69 13.06 -1.61
N PHE A 147 9.55 12.21 -0.60
CA PHE A 147 8.30 11.56 -0.25
C PHE A 147 8.07 11.68 1.26
N VAL A 148 6.99 12.32 1.64
CA VAL A 148 6.69 12.67 3.03
C VAL A 148 5.28 12.22 3.40
N PHE A 149 5.13 11.58 4.58
CA PHE A 149 3.84 11.26 5.15
C PHE A 149 3.90 11.35 6.68
N HIS A 150 3.45 12.46 7.22
CA HIS A 150 3.39 12.70 8.65
C HIS A 150 1.94 12.82 9.11
N ASN A 151 1.60 12.14 10.21
CA ASN A 151 0.33 12.26 10.91
C ASN A 151 0.51 12.93 12.27
N ALA A 152 -0.47 13.75 12.66
CA ALA A 152 -0.50 14.35 14.00
C ALA A 152 -0.84 13.34 15.11
N TYR A 153 -1.36 12.18 14.75
CA TYR A 153 -1.74 11.10 15.67
C TYR A 153 -1.32 9.73 15.14
N GLY A 154 -1.26 8.74 16.00
CA GLY A 154 -1.03 7.34 15.64
C GLY A 154 -2.34 6.59 15.39
N PRO A 155 -2.27 5.35 14.87
CA PRO A 155 -3.44 4.49 14.70
C PRO A 155 -4.10 4.14 16.04
N ASP A 156 -5.42 3.89 15.99
CA ASP A 156 -6.29 3.63 17.14
C ASP A 156 -6.28 2.20 17.64
N LYS A 157 -5.72 1.25 16.89
CA LYS A 157 -5.70 -0.17 17.23
C LYS A 157 -4.37 -0.57 17.87
N ASP A 158 -4.40 -1.22 19.01
CA ASP A 158 -3.22 -1.66 19.77
C ASP A 158 -2.26 -2.55 18.96
N TRP A 159 -2.79 -3.34 18.01
CA TRP A 159 -1.97 -4.25 17.23
C TRP A 159 -0.96 -3.54 16.32
N PHE A 160 -1.18 -2.26 15.97
CA PHE A 160 -0.19 -1.48 15.23
C PHE A 160 1.10 -1.27 16.02
N TYR A 161 1.00 -1.22 17.35
CA TYR A 161 2.13 -1.00 18.25
C TYR A 161 2.84 -2.30 18.67
N ASP A 162 2.32 -3.45 18.27
CA ASP A 162 2.96 -4.76 18.42
C ASP A 162 3.68 -5.17 17.13
N ARG A 163 5.02 -5.10 17.14
CA ARG A 163 5.86 -5.44 15.99
C ARG A 163 5.61 -6.85 15.43
N ARG A 164 5.17 -7.79 16.26
CA ARG A 164 4.86 -9.16 15.82
C ARG A 164 3.57 -9.19 15.01
N ARG A 165 2.64 -8.28 15.28
CA ARG A 165 1.33 -8.21 14.61
C ARG A 165 1.34 -7.26 13.42
N SER A 166 2.00 -6.10 13.54
CA SER A 166 2.05 -5.08 12.49
C SER A 166 3.19 -5.27 11.49
N GLY A 167 4.32 -5.83 11.94
CA GLY A 167 5.57 -5.89 11.16
C GLY A 167 6.49 -4.68 11.40
N GLY A 168 5.98 -3.58 11.95
CA GLY A 168 6.71 -2.34 12.24
C GLY A 168 5.75 -1.22 12.56
N GLY A 169 6.23 0.00 12.72
CA GLY A 169 5.45 1.18 13.03
C GLY A 169 5.10 2.03 11.81
N CYS A 170 5.43 3.33 11.86
CA CYS A 170 5.04 4.28 10.82
C CYS A 170 5.63 3.95 9.43
N VAL A 171 6.75 3.26 9.34
CA VAL A 171 7.31 2.80 8.06
C VAL A 171 6.40 1.76 7.42
N MET A 172 5.94 0.78 8.20
CA MET A 172 5.06 -0.28 7.72
C MET A 172 3.66 0.24 7.39
N ASP A 173 3.19 1.25 8.12
CA ASP A 173 1.86 1.82 7.92
C ASP A 173 1.83 2.90 6.83
N LEU A 174 2.69 3.90 6.91
CA LEU A 174 2.72 5.08 6.02
C LEU A 174 3.87 5.02 5.02
N GLY A 175 5.06 4.64 5.48
CA GLY A 175 6.27 4.58 4.66
C GLY A 175 6.15 3.62 3.49
N ILE A 176 5.38 2.54 3.61
CA ILE A 176 5.14 1.59 2.53
C ILE A 176 4.52 2.25 1.29
N HIS A 177 3.61 3.22 1.47
CA HIS A 177 3.03 3.98 0.37
C HIS A 177 4.06 4.85 -0.32
N LEU A 178 4.95 5.47 0.46
CA LEU A 178 6.01 6.34 -0.07
C LEU A 178 7.06 5.55 -0.85
N VAL A 179 7.47 4.39 -0.33
CA VAL A 179 8.40 3.48 -1.02
C VAL A 179 7.78 2.96 -2.31
N ASP A 180 6.51 2.56 -2.27
CA ASP A 180 5.77 2.10 -3.42
C ASP A 180 5.68 3.17 -4.52
N LEU A 181 5.32 4.41 -4.15
CA LEU A 181 5.25 5.54 -5.09
C LEU A 181 6.64 5.88 -5.65
N ALA A 182 7.67 5.93 -4.81
CA ALA A 182 9.04 6.21 -5.24
C ALA A 182 9.49 5.20 -6.30
N LEU A 183 9.39 3.90 -6.01
CA LEU A 183 9.78 2.87 -6.98
C LEU A 183 8.96 2.94 -8.27
N TRP A 184 7.68 3.25 -8.17
CA TRP A 184 6.82 3.36 -9.33
C TRP A 184 7.16 4.56 -10.20
N PHE A 185 7.33 5.76 -9.63
CA PHE A 185 7.67 6.97 -10.40
C PHE A 185 9.02 6.85 -11.10
N PHE A 186 9.99 6.19 -10.48
CA PHE A 186 11.31 5.95 -11.09
C PHE A 186 11.35 4.75 -12.05
N GLY A 187 10.21 4.12 -12.36
CA GLY A 187 10.12 3.03 -13.35
C GLY A 187 10.51 1.65 -12.81
N GLY A 188 10.55 1.46 -11.50
CA GLY A 188 10.85 0.18 -10.84
C GLY A 188 12.34 -0.19 -10.78
N PRO A 189 13.25 0.78 -10.51
CA PRO A 189 14.68 0.52 -10.46
C PRO A 189 15.04 -0.39 -9.29
N LYS A 190 16.17 -1.08 -9.38
CA LYS A 190 16.73 -1.82 -8.26
C LYS A 190 17.16 -0.86 -7.15
N VAL A 191 16.83 -1.20 -5.90
CA VAL A 191 17.36 -0.53 -4.71
C VAL A 191 18.74 -1.09 -4.41
N GLU A 192 19.79 -0.29 -4.59
CA GLU A 192 21.19 -0.71 -4.40
C GLU A 192 21.63 -0.60 -2.94
N ARG A 193 21.17 0.45 -2.27
CA ARG A 193 21.52 0.74 -0.88
C ARG A 193 20.42 1.53 -0.19
N VAL A 194 20.22 1.27 1.10
CA VAL A 194 19.32 2.05 1.96
C VAL A 194 20.09 2.59 3.16
N GLN A 195 19.91 3.86 3.43
CA GLN A 195 20.34 4.51 4.67
C GLN A 195 19.09 4.96 5.43
N SER A 196 18.97 4.58 6.70
CA SER A 196 17.78 4.90 7.49
C SER A 196 18.12 5.27 8.92
N ARG A 197 17.25 6.07 9.53
CA ARG A 197 17.19 6.35 10.97
C ARG A 197 15.75 6.22 11.42
N LEU A 198 15.54 5.44 12.46
CA LEU A 198 14.26 5.19 13.08
C LEU A 198 14.27 5.75 14.50
N PHE A 199 13.15 6.31 14.93
CA PHE A 199 12.99 6.91 16.26
C PHE A 199 11.70 6.40 16.89
N ALA A 200 11.69 6.37 18.21
CA ALA A 200 10.50 6.16 19.02
C ALA A 200 10.49 7.21 20.13
N ALA A 201 9.42 7.99 20.23
CA ALA A 201 9.29 9.10 21.19
C ALA A 201 10.49 10.09 21.16
N GLY A 202 11.02 10.36 19.96
CA GLY A 202 12.16 11.27 19.75
C GLY A 202 13.54 10.64 19.97
N GLU A 203 13.62 9.43 20.51
CA GLU A 203 14.88 8.74 20.75
C GLU A 203 15.25 7.80 19.61
N PRO A 204 16.55 7.70 19.22
CA PRO A 204 16.99 6.76 18.20
C PRO A 204 16.65 5.32 18.57
N LEU A 205 15.99 4.61 17.65
CA LEU A 205 15.53 3.26 17.88
C LEU A 205 16.63 2.24 17.54
N PRO A 206 17.07 1.41 18.49
CA PRO A 206 18.00 0.31 18.21
C PRO A 206 17.37 -0.74 17.26
N ARG A 207 18.18 -1.36 16.38
CA ARG A 207 17.72 -2.35 15.40
C ARG A 207 16.91 -3.53 15.99
N HIS A 208 17.16 -3.88 17.25
CA HIS A 208 16.53 -5.00 17.93
C HIS A 208 15.49 -4.57 18.99
N ALA A 209 15.03 -3.31 18.93
CA ALA A 209 14.03 -2.82 19.86
C ALA A 209 12.73 -3.63 19.75
N SER A 210 12.09 -3.83 20.89
CA SER A 210 10.76 -4.48 21.00
C SER A 210 9.62 -3.54 20.60
N VAL A 211 9.83 -2.21 20.75
CA VAL A 211 8.88 -1.18 20.36
C VAL A 211 8.96 -0.90 18.86
N VAL A 212 7.89 -0.33 18.30
CA VAL A 212 7.85 0.13 16.93
C VAL A 212 8.27 1.60 16.83
N GLU A 213 8.75 2.01 15.68
CA GLU A 213 9.09 3.41 15.39
C GLU A 213 7.82 4.23 15.14
N ASP A 214 7.87 5.49 15.60
CA ASP A 214 6.86 6.52 15.33
C ASP A 214 7.37 7.62 14.40
N TYR A 215 8.69 7.64 14.10
CA TYR A 215 9.31 8.51 13.12
C TYR A 215 10.42 7.79 12.38
N ALA A 216 10.51 8.01 11.07
CA ALA A 216 11.54 7.42 10.22
C ALA A 216 12.01 8.37 9.13
N LEU A 217 13.33 8.33 8.87
CA LEU A 217 13.98 8.91 7.72
C LEU A 217 14.70 7.81 6.96
N ALA A 218 14.62 7.80 5.62
CA ALA A 218 15.39 6.92 4.78
C ALA A 218 15.81 7.58 3.47
N ALA A 219 16.97 7.18 2.95
CA ALA A 219 17.40 7.45 1.59
C ALA A 219 17.57 6.12 0.86
N LEU A 220 16.82 5.94 -0.22
CA LEU A 220 16.91 4.80 -1.12
C LEU A 220 17.83 5.20 -2.27
N HIS A 221 19.00 4.61 -2.36
CA HIS A 221 19.90 4.74 -3.50
C HIS A 221 19.47 3.72 -4.55
N LEU A 222 19.06 4.22 -5.70
CA LEU A 222 18.46 3.45 -6.78
C LEU A 222 19.45 3.28 -7.94
N GLU A 223 19.26 2.23 -8.71
CA GLU A 223 20.00 1.99 -9.94
C GLU A 223 20.02 3.23 -10.84
N GLY A 224 21.16 3.49 -11.50
CA GLY A 224 21.33 4.70 -12.31
C GLY A 224 21.66 5.97 -11.51
N GLY A 225 21.97 5.85 -10.22
CA GLY A 225 22.41 6.95 -9.35
C GLY A 225 21.28 7.84 -8.83
N MET A 226 20.02 7.44 -9.02
CA MET A 226 18.87 8.16 -8.49
C MET A 226 18.74 7.97 -6.96
N VAL A 227 18.16 8.96 -6.27
CA VAL A 227 17.93 8.89 -4.83
C VAL A 227 16.50 9.30 -4.50
N ALA A 228 15.79 8.44 -3.74
CA ALA A 228 14.50 8.79 -3.15
C ALA A 228 14.65 9.01 -1.64
N ARG A 229 14.23 10.17 -1.15
CA ARG A 229 14.18 10.48 0.28
C ARG A 229 12.79 10.20 0.82
N ILE A 230 12.71 9.46 1.92
CA ILE A 230 11.47 9.03 2.57
C ILE A 230 11.46 9.61 3.98
N ALA A 231 10.36 10.26 4.37
CA ALA A 231 10.12 10.67 5.74
C ALA A 231 8.68 10.34 6.13
N CYS A 232 8.49 9.60 7.23
CA CYS A 232 7.16 9.29 7.72
C CYS A 232 7.11 9.29 9.25
N SER A 233 5.94 9.63 9.80
CA SER A 233 5.78 9.62 11.25
C SER A 233 4.33 9.54 11.70
N TRP A 234 4.15 9.05 12.93
CA TRP A 234 2.97 9.23 13.75
C TRP A 234 3.23 10.30 14.82
N ARG A 235 2.18 10.99 15.25
CA ARG A 235 2.22 11.94 16.39
C ARG A 235 3.18 13.12 16.19
N LEU A 236 3.38 13.55 14.94
CA LEU A 236 4.22 14.71 14.65
C LEU A 236 3.45 16.01 14.86
N SER A 237 4.03 16.94 15.61
CA SER A 237 3.48 18.31 15.79
C SER A 237 3.72 19.15 14.54
N ALA A 238 2.88 18.97 13.50
CA ALA A 238 2.99 19.67 12.21
C ALA A 238 1.95 20.79 12.02
N GLY A 239 1.15 21.10 13.06
CA GLY A 239 0.11 22.15 13.00
C GLY A 239 -1.08 21.81 12.09
N ARG A 240 -1.20 20.57 11.63
CA ARG A 240 -2.29 20.03 10.80
C ARG A 240 -2.41 18.52 11.00
N GLU A 241 -3.52 17.91 10.58
CA GLU A 241 -3.76 16.48 10.77
C GLU A 241 -2.76 15.60 10.03
N ALA A 242 -2.45 15.95 8.78
CA ALA A 242 -1.45 15.25 7.99
C ALA A 242 -0.63 16.20 7.10
N VAL A 243 0.62 15.81 6.84
CA VAL A 243 1.48 16.33 5.77
C VAL A 243 1.77 15.18 4.83
N ILE A 244 1.24 15.24 3.61
CA ILE A 244 1.41 14.18 2.60
C ILE A 244 1.91 14.86 1.32
N GLU A 245 3.16 14.57 0.96
CA GLU A 245 3.84 15.20 -0.17
C GLU A 245 4.65 14.18 -0.95
N ALA A 246 4.69 14.37 -2.27
CA ALA A 246 5.56 13.63 -3.16
C ALA A 246 6.10 14.57 -4.23
N SER A 247 7.41 14.60 -4.43
CA SER A 247 8.05 15.39 -5.47
C SER A 247 9.06 14.55 -6.23
N VAL A 248 9.05 14.64 -7.56
CA VAL A 248 10.01 13.97 -8.42
C VAL A 248 10.67 15.01 -9.32
N TYR A 249 11.99 15.00 -9.33
CA TYR A 249 12.79 15.98 -10.05
C TYR A 249 13.55 15.34 -11.21
N GLY A 250 13.41 15.95 -12.38
CA GLY A 250 14.16 15.66 -13.59
C GLY A 250 15.00 16.83 -14.04
N THR A 251 15.83 16.65 -15.04
CA THR A 251 16.73 17.71 -15.56
C THR A 251 15.99 18.82 -16.30
N GLU A 252 14.73 18.60 -16.71
CA GLU A 252 13.92 19.56 -17.50
C GLU A 252 12.66 20.02 -16.78
N GLY A 253 12.37 19.47 -15.60
CA GLY A 253 11.20 19.84 -14.81
C GLY A 253 11.00 18.95 -13.60
N ALA A 254 9.93 19.22 -12.87
CA ALA A 254 9.53 18.45 -11.69
C ALA A 254 8.01 18.25 -11.66
N VAL A 255 7.55 17.22 -10.98
CA VAL A 255 6.15 17.06 -10.62
C VAL A 255 6.02 16.96 -9.10
N MET A 256 4.98 17.58 -8.56
CA MET A 256 4.77 17.72 -7.13
C MET A 256 3.33 17.42 -6.77
N LEU A 257 3.12 16.66 -5.69
CA LEU A 257 1.84 16.41 -5.03
C LEU A 257 1.92 16.94 -3.61
N ARG A 258 0.84 17.55 -3.14
CA ARG A 258 0.68 17.91 -1.73
C ARG A 258 -0.77 17.78 -1.32
N ASN A 259 -1.02 17.43 -0.07
CA ASN A 259 -2.37 17.45 0.46
C ASN A 259 -2.82 18.87 0.81
N VAL A 260 -4.13 19.11 0.74
CA VAL A 260 -4.76 20.40 0.99
C VAL A 260 -5.22 20.48 2.44
N ASN A 261 -4.81 21.54 3.17
CA ASN A 261 -5.24 21.83 4.54
C ASN A 261 -5.12 20.66 5.54
N GLY A 262 -4.15 19.77 5.32
CA GLY A 262 -3.97 18.60 6.20
C GLY A 262 -4.90 17.43 5.90
N SER A 263 -5.72 17.49 4.85
CA SER A 263 -6.64 16.41 4.45
C SER A 263 -5.88 15.14 4.07
N PHE A 264 -6.46 13.97 4.41
CA PHE A 264 -5.99 12.67 3.93
C PHE A 264 -6.50 12.32 2.52
N TYR A 265 -7.44 13.12 1.98
CA TYR A 265 -8.18 12.77 0.76
C TYR A 265 -7.99 13.78 -0.37
N ASP A 266 -7.72 15.04 -0.04
CA ASP A 266 -7.67 16.13 -1.00
C ASP A 266 -6.24 16.47 -1.37
N PHE A 267 -5.92 16.35 -2.66
CA PHE A 267 -4.56 16.56 -3.17
C PHE A 267 -4.54 17.53 -4.35
N VAL A 268 -3.50 18.35 -4.41
CA VAL A 268 -3.14 19.14 -5.58
C VAL A 268 -1.87 18.57 -6.17
N ALA A 269 -1.84 18.39 -7.50
CA ALA A 269 -0.66 18.00 -8.24
C ALA A 269 -0.29 19.06 -9.27
N GLU A 270 1.00 19.36 -9.39
CA GLU A 270 1.54 20.41 -10.25
C GLU A 270 2.75 19.90 -11.04
N HIS A 271 2.89 20.35 -12.29
CA HIS A 271 4.12 20.27 -13.06
C HIS A 271 4.85 21.60 -12.97
N CYS A 272 6.16 21.57 -12.72
CA CYS A 272 6.99 22.75 -12.49
C CYS A 272 8.17 22.80 -13.46
N VAL A 273 8.38 23.97 -14.07
CA VAL A 273 9.59 24.28 -14.86
C VAL A 273 10.11 25.65 -14.42
N GLY A 274 11.27 25.67 -13.77
CA GLY A 274 11.78 26.86 -13.09
C GLY A 274 10.79 27.34 -12.04
N THR A 275 10.27 28.56 -12.20
CA THR A 275 9.27 29.16 -11.30
C THR A 275 7.83 29.02 -11.79
N ARG A 276 7.63 28.48 -12.99
CA ARG A 276 6.28 28.26 -13.55
C ARG A 276 5.68 26.98 -13.01
N ARG A 277 4.37 27.02 -12.75
CA ARG A 277 3.56 25.88 -12.31
C ARG A 277 2.39 25.68 -13.26
N GLU A 278 2.14 24.45 -13.59
CA GLU A 278 0.97 23.98 -14.35
C GLU A 278 0.19 23.02 -13.46
N LEU A 279 -1.10 23.29 -13.22
CA LEU A 279 -1.96 22.44 -12.44
C LEU A 279 -2.26 21.14 -13.21
N LEU A 280 -2.00 19.99 -12.59
CA LEU A 280 -2.28 18.67 -13.16
C LEU A 280 -3.57 18.07 -12.63
N ALA A 281 -3.85 18.27 -11.33
CA ALA A 281 -5.05 17.78 -10.67
C ALA A 281 -5.33 18.59 -9.40
N GLU A 282 -6.61 18.72 -9.06
CA GLU A 282 -7.10 19.33 -7.82
C GLU A 282 -8.36 18.64 -7.31
N PRO A 283 -8.76 18.82 -6.03
CA PRO A 283 -10.00 18.27 -5.50
C PRO A 283 -11.25 18.86 -6.21
N PRO A 284 -12.36 18.09 -6.21
CA PRO A 284 -12.56 16.80 -5.54
C PRO A 284 -12.06 15.60 -6.36
N ASP A 285 -11.51 14.57 -5.67
CA ASP A 285 -11.14 13.28 -6.29
C ASP A 285 -11.62 12.12 -5.41
N ALA A 286 -12.54 11.31 -5.89
CA ALA A 286 -13.10 10.15 -5.19
C ALA A 286 -12.25 8.89 -5.41
N TRP A 287 -10.98 8.91 -5.02
CA TRP A 287 -10.02 7.83 -5.28
C TRP A 287 -10.09 6.65 -4.30
N GLY A 288 -10.67 6.84 -3.10
CA GLY A 288 -10.55 5.90 -1.97
C GLY A 288 -11.00 4.45 -2.23
N GLY A 289 -11.89 4.20 -3.20
CA GLY A 289 -12.33 2.85 -3.60
C GLY A 289 -11.87 2.44 -5.00
N ARG A 290 -11.14 3.30 -5.72
CA ARG A 290 -10.80 3.09 -7.14
C ARG A 290 -9.95 1.84 -7.36
N ALA A 291 -8.95 1.60 -6.51
CA ALA A 291 -8.06 0.46 -6.64
C ALA A 291 -8.78 -0.89 -6.55
N ILE A 292 -9.69 -1.06 -5.60
CA ILE A 292 -10.45 -2.31 -5.46
C ILE A 292 -11.47 -2.49 -6.60
N VAL A 293 -12.09 -1.42 -7.06
CA VAL A 293 -13.05 -1.48 -8.18
C VAL A 293 -12.31 -1.85 -9.47
N GLU A 294 -11.13 -1.29 -9.73
CA GLU A 294 -10.28 -1.66 -10.86
C GLU A 294 -9.84 -3.13 -10.80
N TRP A 295 -9.41 -3.60 -9.63
CA TRP A 295 -9.08 -5.01 -9.44
C TRP A 295 -10.30 -5.91 -9.70
N ALA A 296 -11.46 -5.58 -9.12
CA ALA A 296 -12.69 -6.33 -9.31
C ALA A 296 -13.12 -6.38 -10.78
N THR A 297 -13.00 -5.27 -11.51
CA THR A 297 -13.29 -5.19 -12.94
C THR A 297 -12.36 -6.12 -13.74
N ARG A 298 -11.08 -6.17 -13.42
CA ARG A 298 -10.12 -7.08 -14.06
C ARG A 298 -10.44 -8.55 -13.78
N VAL A 299 -10.82 -8.90 -12.53
CA VAL A 299 -11.24 -10.27 -12.18
C VAL A 299 -12.51 -10.65 -12.95
N ALA A 300 -13.49 -9.75 -13.04
CA ALA A 300 -14.73 -9.97 -13.80
C ALA A 300 -14.46 -10.18 -15.29
N ALA A 301 -13.40 -9.58 -15.83
CA ALA A 301 -12.92 -9.78 -17.21
C ALA A 301 -12.07 -11.06 -17.39
N GLY A 302 -11.90 -11.89 -16.34
CA GLY A 302 -11.14 -13.13 -16.41
C GLY A 302 -9.62 -12.97 -16.31
N ALA A 303 -9.12 -11.86 -15.77
CA ALA A 303 -7.68 -11.66 -15.63
C ALA A 303 -7.06 -12.67 -14.66
N GLY A 304 -6.02 -13.38 -15.12
CA GLY A 304 -5.16 -14.26 -14.35
C GLY A 304 -4.04 -13.50 -13.61
N PHE A 305 -2.96 -14.17 -13.31
CA PHE A 305 -1.79 -13.59 -12.65
C PHE A 305 -1.19 -12.42 -13.45
N ASP A 306 -0.92 -11.32 -12.77
CA ASP A 306 -0.24 -10.15 -13.34
C ASP A 306 1.24 -10.15 -12.92
N PRO A 307 2.22 -10.30 -13.85
CA PRO A 307 3.65 -10.23 -13.51
C PRO A 307 4.05 -8.92 -12.82
N GLY A 308 3.29 -7.85 -12.99
CA GLY A 308 3.46 -6.60 -12.26
C GLY A 308 3.38 -6.74 -10.74
N ALA A 309 2.86 -7.85 -10.21
CA ALA A 309 2.88 -8.17 -8.78
C ALA A 309 4.32 -8.35 -8.23
N ASP A 310 5.32 -8.61 -9.05
CA ASP A 310 6.73 -8.69 -8.61
C ASP A 310 7.23 -7.38 -8.00
N ARG A 311 6.63 -6.23 -8.37
CA ARG A 311 6.92 -4.92 -7.73
C ARG A 311 6.59 -4.89 -6.24
N LEU A 312 5.62 -5.68 -5.78
CA LEU A 312 5.28 -5.80 -4.37
C LEU A 312 6.46 -6.37 -3.56
N ILE A 313 7.23 -7.27 -4.18
CA ILE A 313 8.43 -7.86 -3.58
C ILE A 313 9.50 -6.77 -3.43
N ALA A 314 9.76 -5.98 -4.48
CA ALA A 314 10.75 -4.89 -4.43
C ALA A 314 10.41 -3.85 -3.35
N THR A 315 9.13 -3.47 -3.22
CA THR A 315 8.66 -2.59 -2.15
C THR A 315 8.92 -3.20 -0.77
N ALA A 316 8.59 -4.48 -0.57
CA ALA A 316 8.81 -5.16 0.70
C ALA A 316 10.30 -5.34 1.03
N GLU A 317 11.17 -5.56 0.03
CA GLU A 317 12.62 -5.62 0.20
C GLU A 317 13.21 -4.27 0.62
N ALA A 318 12.73 -3.18 0.03
CA ALA A 318 13.13 -1.83 0.43
C ALA A 318 12.70 -1.53 1.88
N ILE A 319 11.50 -1.92 2.28
CA ILE A 319 11.02 -1.82 3.67
C ILE A 319 11.89 -2.65 4.62
N ASP A 320 12.20 -3.90 4.28
CA ASP A 320 13.10 -4.74 5.08
C ASP A 320 14.49 -4.09 5.21
N ALA A 321 15.01 -3.47 4.15
CA ALA A 321 16.28 -2.76 4.18
C ALA A 321 16.23 -1.49 5.08
N ILE A 322 15.11 -0.75 5.09
CA ILE A 322 14.90 0.38 6.02
C ILE A 322 14.99 -0.09 7.48
N TYR A 323 14.42 -1.25 7.80
CA TYR A 323 14.53 -1.86 9.14
C TYR A 323 15.88 -2.53 9.40
N GLY A 324 16.80 -2.58 8.41
CA GLY A 324 18.07 -3.29 8.52
C GLY A 324 17.90 -4.81 8.63
N ARG A 325 16.80 -5.36 8.15
CA ARG A 325 16.58 -6.81 8.04
C ARG A 325 17.41 -7.34 6.89
N ARG A 326 18.16 -8.43 7.09
CA ARG A 326 18.95 -9.03 6.02
C ARG A 326 18.01 -9.69 5.00
N SER A 327 18.21 -9.40 3.70
CA SER A 327 17.64 -10.22 2.64
C SER A 327 18.22 -11.64 2.76
N SER A 328 17.36 -12.66 2.72
CA SER A 328 17.79 -14.07 2.72
C SER A 328 18.46 -14.49 1.39
N ALA A 329 18.51 -13.63 0.40
CA ALA A 329 19.29 -13.83 -0.82
C ALA A 329 20.76 -13.50 -0.55
N ARG A 330 21.56 -14.51 -0.29
CA ARG A 330 23.03 -14.41 -0.37
C ARG A 330 23.39 -14.15 -1.83
N HIS A 331 23.73 -12.90 -2.20
CA HIS A 331 24.62 -12.71 -3.33
C HIS A 331 26.01 -13.14 -2.87
N PRO A 332 26.73 -14.01 -3.63
CA PRO A 332 28.12 -14.29 -3.34
C PRO A 332 28.88 -12.96 -3.43
N VAL A 333 29.60 -12.63 -2.37
CA VAL A 333 30.64 -11.60 -2.38
C VAL A 333 31.71 -12.14 -3.33
N LEU A 334 31.81 -11.58 -4.52
CA LEU A 334 32.98 -11.74 -5.36
C LEU A 334 34.15 -11.05 -4.63
N ALA A 335 35.13 -11.84 -4.29
CA ALA A 335 36.40 -11.43 -3.69
C ALA A 335 37.22 -10.53 -4.63
#